data_45fc899ee33a33ed944295effaf5e6ad
#
_entry.id   45fc899ee33a33ed944295effaf5e6ad
#
_cell.length_a   1.000
_cell.length_b   1.000
_cell.length_c   1.000
_cell.angle_alpha   90.00
_cell.angle_beta   90.00
_cell.angle_gamma   90.00
#
_symmetry.space_group_name_H-M   'P 1'
#
loop_
_entity.id
_entity.type
_entity.pdbx_description
1 polymer ?
#
loop_
_entity_poly.entity_id
_entity_poly.type
_entity_poly.pdbx_seq_one_letter_code
_entity_poly.pdbx_strand_id
1 'polypeptide(L)'
;MTYPNRFEGRTALVTGGASGIGLAVAARLRAEGATVALWDLNAAALEAAKAQSGAADTRALDIADAAAVEAGMRETLAALGGRLDVLVCSAGITGPNTPLRDYPIDAWQRVIDVNLNGLFYCNRAAVPAMEAGGYGRIVNVASIAGKEGNPNASAYSASKAGVIGLTKSLGKELAKSEIRVNCVTPAAVRTAIFDQMTQAHIDFMLSKIPIGRFGAIDEVTSLICFLASEEASFSTGAVFDVSGGRATY
;
A
#
# COMPACT_ATOMS: atom_id res chain seq x y z
N MET A 1 5.41 -16.07 9.56
CA MET A 1 4.47 -16.54 10.62
C MET A 1 3.08 -16.12 10.22
N THR A 2 2.10 -17.03 10.17
CA THR A 2 0.70 -16.76 9.85
C THR A 2 -0.15 -17.04 11.09
N TYR A 3 -1.27 -16.31 11.22
CA TYR A 3 -2.23 -16.49 12.32
C TYR A 3 -3.50 -17.10 11.74
N PRO A 4 -3.79 -18.38 12.00
CA PRO A 4 -4.99 -19.03 11.44
C PRO A 4 -6.24 -18.24 11.76
N ASN A 5 -7.12 -18.08 10.74
CA ASN A 5 -8.45 -17.48 10.86
C ASN A 5 -8.52 -16.02 11.31
N ARG A 6 -7.40 -15.28 11.33
CA ARG A 6 -7.40 -13.85 11.74
C ARG A 6 -8.32 -12.98 10.87
N PHE A 7 -8.48 -13.35 9.60
CA PHE A 7 -9.35 -12.67 8.65
C PHE A 7 -10.52 -13.55 8.16
N GLU A 8 -10.91 -14.55 8.93
CA GLU A 8 -12.03 -15.41 8.52
C GLU A 8 -13.31 -14.60 8.35
N GLY A 9 -13.99 -14.80 7.21
CA GLY A 9 -15.20 -14.07 6.85
C GLY A 9 -14.98 -12.61 6.46
N ARG A 10 -13.71 -12.13 6.35
CA ARG A 10 -13.38 -10.79 5.89
C ARG A 10 -13.08 -10.77 4.40
N THR A 11 -13.39 -9.64 3.77
CA THR A 11 -13.08 -9.36 2.37
C THR A 11 -12.02 -8.27 2.26
N ALA A 12 -11.07 -8.42 1.34
CA ALA A 12 -9.96 -7.52 1.20
C ALA A 12 -9.71 -7.14 -0.26
N LEU A 13 -9.32 -5.89 -0.48
CA LEU A 13 -8.81 -5.40 -1.75
C LEU A 13 -7.37 -4.91 -1.57
N VAL A 14 -6.47 -5.37 -2.44
CA VAL A 14 -5.06 -4.94 -2.46
C VAL A 14 -4.74 -4.32 -3.82
N THR A 15 -4.35 -3.04 -3.86
CA THR A 15 -3.84 -2.39 -5.07
C THR A 15 -2.33 -2.59 -5.18
N GLY A 16 -1.81 -2.67 -6.43
CA GLY A 16 -0.42 -3.10 -6.66
C GLY A 16 -0.22 -4.56 -6.25
N GLY A 17 -1.29 -5.37 -6.40
CA GLY A 17 -1.37 -6.75 -5.91
C GLY A 17 -0.62 -7.77 -6.78
N ALA A 18 -0.10 -7.37 -7.93
CA ALA A 18 0.58 -8.30 -8.84
C ALA A 18 2.04 -8.57 -8.48
N SER A 19 2.64 -7.83 -7.54
CA SER A 19 4.06 -7.99 -7.19
C SER A 19 4.41 -7.47 -5.79
N GLY A 20 5.63 -7.74 -5.34
CA GLY A 20 6.26 -7.13 -4.17
C GLY A 20 5.44 -7.22 -2.90
N ILE A 21 5.32 -6.09 -2.19
CA ILE A 21 4.62 -5.98 -0.91
C ILE A 21 3.12 -6.31 -1.09
N GLY A 22 2.48 -5.79 -2.15
CA GLY A 22 1.06 -6.02 -2.41
C GLY A 22 0.73 -7.50 -2.56
N LEU A 23 1.49 -8.22 -3.38
CA LEU A 23 1.31 -9.66 -3.57
C LEU A 23 1.53 -10.46 -2.27
N ALA A 24 2.58 -10.13 -1.52
CA ALA A 24 2.87 -10.80 -0.26
C ALA A 24 1.77 -10.57 0.79
N VAL A 25 1.24 -9.35 0.86
CA VAL A 25 0.09 -9.02 1.73
C VAL A 25 -1.15 -9.81 1.31
N ALA A 26 -1.46 -9.84 0.01
CA ALA A 26 -2.61 -10.58 -0.51
C ALA A 26 -2.52 -12.08 -0.19
N ALA A 27 -1.38 -12.69 -0.44
CA ALA A 27 -1.14 -14.10 -0.13
C ALA A 27 -1.31 -14.38 1.38
N ARG A 28 -0.82 -13.48 2.23
CA ARG A 28 -0.93 -13.64 3.67
C ARG A 28 -2.36 -13.43 4.18
N LEU A 29 -3.07 -12.39 3.72
CA LEU A 29 -4.48 -12.18 4.05
C LEU A 29 -5.32 -13.41 3.67
N ARG A 30 -5.06 -13.98 2.49
CA ARG A 30 -5.73 -15.20 2.03
C ARG A 30 -5.40 -16.41 2.91
N ALA A 31 -4.13 -16.61 3.25
CA ALA A 31 -3.68 -17.70 4.13
C ALA A 31 -4.24 -17.58 5.56
N GLU A 32 -4.63 -16.39 5.97
CA GLU A 32 -5.22 -16.08 7.27
C GLU A 32 -6.77 -15.97 7.22
N GLY A 33 -7.41 -16.40 6.11
CA GLY A 33 -8.86 -16.61 6.00
C GLY A 33 -9.64 -15.57 5.20
N ALA A 34 -9.00 -14.49 4.70
CA ALA A 34 -9.71 -13.48 3.91
C ALA A 34 -10.10 -13.97 2.51
N THR A 35 -11.18 -13.42 1.97
CA THR A 35 -11.46 -13.42 0.52
C THR A 35 -10.81 -12.17 -0.09
N VAL A 36 -9.89 -12.36 -1.05
CA VAL A 36 -9.02 -11.27 -1.52
C VAL A 36 -9.27 -10.96 -3.00
N ALA A 37 -9.35 -9.68 -3.34
CA ALA A 37 -9.30 -9.14 -4.70
C ALA A 37 -7.99 -8.38 -4.91
N LEU A 38 -7.46 -8.42 -6.14
CA LEU A 38 -6.22 -7.72 -6.54
C LEU A 38 -6.49 -6.72 -7.66
N TRP A 39 -5.94 -5.52 -7.52
CA TRP A 39 -5.85 -4.56 -8.60
C TRP A 39 -4.40 -4.27 -8.97
N ASP A 40 -4.12 -4.22 -10.25
CA ASP A 40 -2.82 -3.82 -10.79
C ASP A 40 -2.98 -3.29 -12.21
N LEU A 41 -2.00 -2.51 -12.69
CA LEU A 41 -1.98 -2.07 -14.08
C LEU A 41 -1.56 -3.22 -15.03
N ASN A 42 -0.74 -4.15 -14.55
CA ASN A 42 -0.15 -5.23 -15.34
C ASN A 42 -1.06 -6.47 -15.36
N ALA A 43 -1.90 -6.56 -16.39
CA ALA A 43 -2.82 -7.69 -16.57
C ALA A 43 -2.11 -9.07 -16.62
N ALA A 44 -0.97 -9.15 -17.26
CA ALA A 44 -0.22 -10.42 -17.38
C ALA A 44 0.34 -10.87 -16.01
N ALA A 45 0.82 -9.93 -15.21
CA ALA A 45 1.30 -10.23 -13.86
C ALA A 45 0.16 -10.61 -12.90
N LEU A 46 -1.04 -10.06 -13.09
CA LEU A 46 -2.22 -10.40 -12.28
C LEU A 46 -2.62 -11.87 -12.40
N GLU A 47 -2.52 -12.47 -13.57
CA GLU A 47 -2.82 -13.90 -13.76
C GLU A 47 -1.90 -14.79 -12.91
N ALA A 48 -0.60 -14.51 -12.94
CA ALA A 48 0.36 -15.23 -12.10
C ALA A 48 0.11 -14.96 -10.60
N ALA A 49 -0.18 -13.70 -10.24
CA ALA A 49 -0.46 -13.30 -8.87
C ALA A 49 -1.74 -13.95 -8.32
N LYS A 50 -2.77 -14.09 -9.14
CA LYS A 50 -4.00 -14.81 -8.79
C LYS A 50 -3.73 -16.25 -8.41
N ALA A 51 -2.95 -16.96 -9.25
CA ALA A 51 -2.56 -18.34 -8.98
C ALA A 51 -1.71 -18.47 -7.71
N GLN A 52 -0.75 -17.55 -7.52
CA GLN A 52 0.16 -17.56 -6.37
C GLN A 52 -0.52 -17.21 -5.04
N SER A 53 -1.41 -16.21 -5.04
CA SER A 53 -2.08 -15.73 -3.82
C SER A 53 -3.38 -16.45 -3.49
N GLY A 54 -4.00 -17.12 -4.47
CA GLY A 54 -5.36 -17.66 -4.33
C GLY A 54 -6.44 -16.58 -4.30
N ALA A 55 -6.20 -15.41 -4.90
CA ALA A 55 -7.17 -14.31 -4.95
C ALA A 55 -8.45 -14.74 -5.69
N ALA A 56 -9.60 -14.30 -5.17
CA ALA A 56 -10.91 -14.62 -5.72
C ALA A 56 -11.22 -13.78 -6.98
N ASP A 57 -10.78 -12.52 -7.02
CA ASP A 57 -10.99 -11.58 -8.12
C ASP A 57 -9.71 -10.82 -8.46
N THR A 58 -9.54 -10.48 -9.74
CA THR A 58 -8.43 -9.66 -10.21
C THR A 58 -8.89 -8.66 -11.26
N ARG A 59 -8.39 -7.41 -11.20
CA ARG A 59 -8.73 -6.38 -12.18
C ARG A 59 -7.51 -5.62 -12.66
N ALA A 60 -7.33 -5.59 -13.98
CA ALA A 60 -6.34 -4.76 -14.60
C ALA A 60 -6.92 -3.34 -14.79
N LEU A 61 -6.43 -2.38 -14.01
CA LEU A 61 -6.85 -0.98 -14.12
C LEU A 61 -5.74 -0.02 -13.67
N ASP A 62 -5.78 1.20 -14.21
CA ASP A 62 -4.93 2.30 -13.73
C ASP A 62 -5.64 3.02 -12.58
N ILE A 63 -5.06 2.97 -11.39
CA ILE A 63 -5.63 3.68 -10.23
C ILE A 63 -5.57 5.20 -10.38
N ALA A 64 -4.77 5.74 -11.30
CA ALA A 64 -4.75 7.17 -11.61
C ALA A 64 -6.00 7.64 -12.39
N ASP A 65 -6.80 6.73 -12.92
CA ASP A 65 -8.09 7.01 -13.54
C ASP A 65 -9.22 6.84 -12.50
N ALA A 66 -9.80 7.96 -12.07
CA ALA A 66 -10.86 7.97 -11.07
C ALA A 66 -12.12 7.19 -11.51
N ALA A 67 -12.47 7.26 -12.82
CA ALA A 67 -13.63 6.54 -13.35
C ALA A 67 -13.39 5.03 -13.38
N ALA A 68 -12.18 4.61 -13.76
CA ALA A 68 -11.76 3.20 -13.69
C ALA A 68 -11.79 2.66 -12.25
N VAL A 69 -11.33 3.45 -11.26
CA VAL A 69 -11.38 3.10 -9.84
C VAL A 69 -12.82 2.93 -9.36
N GLU A 70 -13.73 3.86 -9.70
CA GLU A 70 -15.14 3.76 -9.32
C GLU A 70 -15.83 2.54 -9.96
N ALA A 71 -15.57 2.28 -11.23
CA ALA A 71 -16.09 1.10 -11.92
C ALA A 71 -15.52 -0.19 -11.31
N GLY A 72 -14.21 -0.27 -11.14
CA GLY A 72 -13.51 -1.39 -10.54
C GLY A 72 -14.01 -1.70 -9.12
N MET A 73 -14.28 -0.66 -8.31
CA MET A 73 -14.82 -0.85 -6.95
C MET A 73 -16.21 -1.48 -6.97
N ARG A 74 -17.13 -1.01 -7.82
CA ARG A 74 -18.46 -1.60 -7.95
C ARG A 74 -18.38 -3.08 -8.33
N GLU A 75 -17.56 -3.39 -9.31
CA GLU A 75 -17.38 -4.77 -9.79
C GLU A 75 -16.68 -5.66 -8.77
N THR A 76 -15.67 -5.14 -8.06
CA THR A 76 -14.99 -5.87 -6.98
C THR A 76 -15.94 -6.15 -5.82
N LEU A 77 -16.78 -5.18 -5.42
CA LEU A 77 -17.80 -5.39 -4.40
C LEU A 77 -18.77 -6.50 -4.81
N ALA A 78 -19.23 -6.51 -6.07
CA ALA A 78 -20.10 -7.59 -6.57
C ALA A 78 -19.42 -8.97 -6.48
N ALA A 79 -18.13 -9.06 -6.84
CA ALA A 79 -17.33 -10.29 -6.77
C ALA A 79 -17.08 -10.75 -5.32
N LEU A 80 -17.00 -9.80 -4.38
CA LEU A 80 -16.80 -10.07 -2.94
C LEU A 80 -18.09 -10.19 -2.13
N GLY A 81 -19.25 -10.33 -2.78
CA GLY A 81 -20.54 -10.48 -2.09
C GLY A 81 -21.09 -9.19 -1.47
N GLY A 82 -20.73 -8.03 -2.01
CA GLY A 82 -21.26 -6.73 -1.60
C GLY A 82 -20.54 -6.09 -0.39
N ARG A 83 -19.43 -6.66 0.08
CA ARG A 83 -18.74 -6.23 1.31
C ARG A 83 -17.26 -5.95 1.04
N LEU A 84 -16.72 -4.92 1.71
CA LEU A 84 -15.28 -4.66 1.77
C LEU A 84 -14.89 -4.33 3.21
N ASP A 85 -14.04 -5.17 3.81
CA ASP A 85 -13.56 -5.01 5.18
C ASP A 85 -12.14 -4.41 5.23
N VAL A 86 -11.29 -4.74 4.27
CA VAL A 86 -9.88 -4.35 4.25
C VAL A 86 -9.51 -3.73 2.89
N LEU A 87 -8.89 -2.57 2.92
CA LEU A 87 -8.22 -1.96 1.75
C LEU A 87 -6.74 -1.78 2.05
N VAL A 88 -5.88 -2.33 1.19
CA VAL A 88 -4.44 -2.08 1.24
C VAL A 88 -4.01 -1.36 -0.04
N CYS A 89 -3.64 -0.09 0.08
CA CYS A 89 -3.14 0.72 -1.03
C CYS A 89 -1.62 0.59 -1.14
N SER A 90 -1.15 -0.39 -1.94
CA SER A 90 0.27 -0.67 -2.14
C SER A 90 0.78 -0.29 -3.54
N ALA A 91 -0.09 0.05 -4.48
CA ALA A 91 0.32 0.52 -5.80
C ALA A 91 1.14 1.81 -5.71
N GLY A 92 2.19 1.90 -6.51
CA GLY A 92 3.03 3.11 -6.56
C GLY A 92 4.25 2.95 -7.46
N ILE A 93 4.79 4.08 -7.88
CA ILE A 93 5.98 4.18 -8.73
C ILE A 93 6.99 5.17 -8.11
N THR A 94 8.26 4.98 -8.39
CA THR A 94 9.33 5.87 -7.87
C THR A 94 9.57 7.10 -8.74
N GLY A 95 9.30 6.99 -10.05
CA GLY A 95 9.72 7.98 -11.03
C GLY A 95 11.24 7.98 -11.25
N PRO A 96 11.75 8.91 -12.06
CA PRO A 96 13.18 9.06 -12.30
C PRO A 96 13.94 9.52 -11.04
N ASN A 97 15.22 9.13 -10.96
CA ASN A 97 16.14 9.60 -9.92
C ASN A 97 17.01 10.70 -10.49
N THR A 98 16.58 11.96 -10.33
CA THR A 98 17.24 13.14 -10.92
C THR A 98 17.06 14.38 -10.06
N PRO A 99 18.00 15.36 -10.05
CA PRO A 99 17.87 16.60 -9.31
C PRO A 99 16.58 17.36 -9.67
N LEU A 100 16.02 18.08 -8.71
CA LEU A 100 14.74 18.80 -8.87
C LEU A 100 14.74 19.74 -10.08
N ARG A 101 15.84 20.46 -10.32
CA ARG A 101 15.96 21.41 -11.45
C ARG A 101 15.80 20.75 -12.83
N ASP A 102 16.15 19.46 -12.93
CA ASP A 102 16.16 18.70 -14.17
C ASP A 102 15.02 17.65 -14.20
N TYR A 103 14.13 17.67 -13.18
CA TYR A 103 13.06 16.67 -13.04
C TYR A 103 11.98 16.89 -14.12
N PRO A 104 11.67 15.91 -14.98
CA PRO A 104 10.66 16.05 -16.02
C PRO A 104 9.26 16.31 -15.41
N ILE A 105 8.55 17.31 -15.94
CA ILE A 105 7.23 17.72 -15.41
C ILE A 105 6.19 16.62 -15.57
N ASP A 106 6.19 15.93 -16.70
CA ASP A 106 5.29 14.80 -16.98
C ASP A 106 5.54 13.61 -16.04
N ALA A 107 6.82 13.31 -15.75
CA ALA A 107 7.16 12.28 -14.78
C ALA A 107 6.74 12.68 -13.35
N TRP A 108 6.90 13.97 -12.97
CA TRP A 108 6.38 14.49 -11.71
C TRP A 108 4.87 14.25 -11.62
N GLN A 109 4.12 14.69 -12.65
CA GLN A 109 2.67 14.55 -12.68
C GLN A 109 2.27 13.08 -12.56
N ARG A 110 2.92 12.19 -13.33
CA ARG A 110 2.62 10.75 -13.28
C ARG A 110 2.85 10.14 -11.90
N VAL A 111 3.92 10.52 -11.19
CA VAL A 111 4.18 10.04 -9.83
C VAL A 111 3.10 10.52 -8.86
N ILE A 112 2.70 11.79 -8.94
CA ILE A 112 1.62 12.34 -8.11
C ILE A 112 0.29 11.65 -8.42
N ASP A 113 -0.02 11.46 -9.70
CA ASP A 113 -1.28 10.83 -10.11
C ASP A 113 -1.41 9.39 -9.63
N VAL A 114 -0.34 8.60 -9.73
CA VAL A 114 -0.38 7.21 -9.24
C VAL A 114 -0.33 7.15 -7.72
N ASN A 115 0.69 7.78 -7.11
CA ASN A 115 1.00 7.55 -5.70
C ASN A 115 0.06 8.28 -4.72
N LEU A 116 -0.50 9.41 -5.13
CA LEU A 116 -1.33 10.25 -4.26
C LEU A 116 -2.78 10.31 -4.74
N ASN A 117 -3.02 10.75 -5.98
CA ASN A 117 -4.38 10.88 -6.52
C ASN A 117 -5.05 9.50 -6.64
N GLY A 118 -4.36 8.49 -7.16
CA GLY A 118 -4.87 7.14 -7.28
C GLY A 118 -5.18 6.50 -5.94
N LEU A 119 -4.30 6.69 -4.95
CA LEU A 119 -4.54 6.23 -3.59
C LEU A 119 -5.76 6.94 -2.98
N PHE A 120 -5.90 8.25 -3.18
CA PHE A 120 -7.09 9.00 -2.75
C PHE A 120 -8.36 8.45 -3.40
N TYR A 121 -8.36 8.17 -4.71
CA TYR A 121 -9.52 7.59 -5.40
C TYR A 121 -9.91 6.23 -4.82
N CYS A 122 -8.93 5.36 -4.53
CA CYS A 122 -9.18 4.06 -3.91
C CYS A 122 -9.78 4.20 -2.50
N ASN A 123 -9.22 5.08 -1.66
CA ASN A 123 -9.74 5.34 -0.31
C ASN A 123 -11.18 5.89 -0.39
N ARG A 124 -11.42 6.89 -1.25
CA ARG A 124 -12.74 7.52 -1.45
C ARG A 124 -13.79 6.50 -1.91
N ALA A 125 -13.44 5.60 -2.82
CA ALA A 125 -14.36 4.59 -3.33
C ALA A 125 -14.67 3.47 -2.33
N ALA A 126 -13.74 3.16 -1.41
CA ALA A 126 -13.90 2.10 -0.42
C ALA A 126 -14.74 2.51 0.79
N VAL A 127 -14.63 3.77 1.25
CA VAL A 127 -15.28 4.25 2.48
C VAL A 127 -16.78 3.99 2.53
N PRO A 128 -17.59 4.27 1.50
CA PRO A 128 -19.04 4.03 1.55
C PRO A 128 -19.41 2.56 1.78
N ALA A 129 -18.66 1.63 1.20
CA ALA A 129 -18.90 0.19 1.40
C ALA A 129 -18.52 -0.25 2.83
N MET A 130 -17.45 0.30 3.39
CA MET A 130 -17.04 0.03 4.76
C MET A 130 -18.01 0.63 5.77
N GLU A 131 -18.53 1.84 5.53
CA GLU A 131 -19.57 2.45 6.36
C GLU A 131 -20.85 1.62 6.35
N ALA A 132 -21.32 1.19 5.17
CA ALA A 132 -22.48 0.31 5.04
C ALA A 132 -22.27 -1.06 5.72
N GLY A 133 -21.06 -1.59 5.70
CA GLY A 133 -20.68 -2.85 6.36
C GLY A 133 -20.43 -2.71 7.88
N GLY A 134 -20.37 -1.48 8.41
CA GLY A 134 -20.11 -1.22 9.83
C GLY A 134 -18.71 -1.62 10.29
N TYR A 135 -17.74 -1.76 9.38
CA TYR A 135 -16.34 -2.13 9.68
C TYR A 135 -15.43 -1.75 8.53
N GLY A 136 -14.20 -1.33 8.86
CA GLY A 136 -13.18 -1.08 7.84
C GLY A 136 -11.77 -0.99 8.40
N ARG A 137 -10.80 -1.46 7.62
CA ARG A 137 -9.36 -1.28 7.85
C ARG A 137 -8.71 -0.81 6.56
N ILE A 138 -8.18 0.39 6.57
CA ILE A 138 -7.45 0.96 5.44
C ILE A 138 -5.98 1.09 5.83
N VAL A 139 -5.11 0.46 5.05
CA VAL A 139 -3.66 0.55 5.24
C VAL A 139 -3.03 1.14 3.98
N ASN A 140 -2.54 2.37 4.09
CA ASN A 140 -1.87 3.08 3.02
C ASN A 140 -0.35 2.85 3.07
N VAL A 141 0.26 2.38 1.98
CA VAL A 141 1.70 2.19 1.91
C VAL A 141 2.37 3.50 1.49
N ALA A 142 2.86 4.24 2.50
CA ALA A 142 3.69 5.43 2.31
C ALA A 142 5.16 5.04 2.06
N SER A 143 6.10 5.74 2.66
CA SER A 143 7.54 5.46 2.61
C SER A 143 8.25 6.32 3.64
N ILE A 144 9.43 5.88 4.06
CA ILE A 144 10.39 6.71 4.79
C ILE A 144 10.73 8.00 4.03
N ALA A 145 10.71 7.97 2.69
CA ALA A 145 10.93 9.14 1.84
C ALA A 145 9.86 10.23 2.05
N GLY A 146 8.65 9.87 2.48
CA GLY A 146 7.61 10.83 2.84
C GLY A 146 7.84 11.52 4.18
N LYS A 147 8.67 10.96 5.06
CA LYS A 147 9.09 11.58 6.33
C LYS A 147 10.32 12.45 6.16
N GLU A 148 11.36 11.92 5.52
CA GLU A 148 12.69 12.54 5.49
C GLU A 148 12.96 13.33 4.21
N GLY A 149 12.28 12.99 3.09
CA GLY A 149 12.70 13.39 1.75
C GLY A 149 13.95 12.63 1.27
N ASN A 150 13.96 12.24 0.01
CA ASN A 150 15.14 11.65 -0.61
C ASN A 150 15.68 12.60 -1.70
N PRO A 151 16.98 12.92 -1.69
CA PRO A 151 17.60 13.64 -2.81
C PRO A 151 17.31 12.93 -4.14
N ASN A 152 17.11 13.70 -5.20
CA ASN A 152 16.81 13.23 -6.56
C ASN A 152 15.49 12.44 -6.74
N ALA A 153 14.65 12.36 -5.71
CA ALA A 153 13.35 11.67 -5.72
C ALA A 153 12.24 12.59 -5.20
N SER A 154 12.23 13.85 -5.64
CA SER A 154 11.34 14.89 -5.11
C SER A 154 9.85 14.56 -5.30
N ALA A 155 9.43 14.09 -6.48
CA ALA A 155 8.03 13.72 -6.75
C ALA A 155 7.59 12.54 -5.85
N TYR A 156 8.44 11.51 -5.73
CA TYR A 156 8.17 10.37 -4.87
C TYR A 156 8.03 10.81 -3.40
N SER A 157 8.98 11.58 -2.90
CA SER A 157 8.95 12.08 -1.52
C SER A 157 7.72 12.93 -1.24
N ALA A 158 7.38 13.86 -2.13
CA ALA A 158 6.19 14.70 -2.02
C ALA A 158 4.90 13.86 -2.03
N SER A 159 4.79 12.88 -2.95
CA SER A 159 3.62 12.00 -3.02
C SER A 159 3.45 11.19 -1.74
N LYS A 160 4.52 10.63 -1.19
CA LYS A 160 4.48 9.81 0.03
C LYS A 160 4.25 10.65 1.30
N ALA A 161 4.70 11.91 1.33
CA ALA A 161 4.33 12.87 2.37
C ALA A 161 2.83 13.22 2.30
N GLY A 162 2.28 13.40 1.09
CA GLY A 162 0.85 13.58 0.86
C GLY A 162 0.01 12.40 1.36
N VAL A 163 0.45 11.16 1.14
CA VAL A 163 -0.20 9.95 1.67
C VAL A 163 -0.27 9.97 3.21
N ILE A 164 0.80 10.40 3.88
CA ILE A 164 0.83 10.54 5.33
C ILE A 164 -0.22 11.57 5.79
N GLY A 165 -0.28 12.73 5.14
CA GLY A 165 -1.26 13.78 5.43
C GLY A 165 -2.69 13.30 5.22
N LEU A 166 -2.99 12.67 4.07
CA LEU A 166 -4.30 12.11 3.76
C LEU A 166 -4.74 11.06 4.79
N THR A 167 -3.85 10.15 5.17
CA THR A 167 -4.12 9.13 6.19
C THR A 167 -4.54 9.75 7.53
N LYS A 168 -3.84 10.81 7.95
CA LYS A 168 -4.16 11.52 9.20
C LYS A 168 -5.52 12.21 9.15
N SER A 169 -5.87 12.81 8.02
CA SER A 169 -7.17 13.46 7.82
C SER A 169 -8.29 12.44 7.85
N LEU A 170 -8.22 11.42 6.99
CA LEU A 170 -9.26 10.40 6.86
C LEU A 170 -9.44 9.59 8.15
N GLY A 171 -8.34 9.28 8.86
CA GLY A 171 -8.40 8.58 10.14
C GLY A 171 -9.15 9.38 11.21
N LYS A 172 -9.05 10.72 11.20
CA LYS A 172 -9.81 11.60 12.13
C LYS A 172 -11.27 11.74 11.71
N GLU A 173 -11.54 11.84 10.41
CA GLU A 173 -12.91 11.93 9.86
C GLU A 173 -13.73 10.69 10.25
N LEU A 174 -13.13 9.49 10.16
CA LEU A 174 -13.78 8.21 10.43
C LEU A 174 -13.64 7.72 11.89
N ALA A 175 -13.04 8.51 12.78
CA ALA A 175 -12.72 8.07 14.15
C ALA A 175 -13.94 7.65 15.00
N LYS A 176 -15.14 8.18 14.69
CA LYS A 176 -16.39 7.81 15.37
C LYS A 176 -17.08 6.56 14.80
N SER A 177 -16.58 6.03 13.71
CA SER A 177 -17.04 4.76 13.11
C SER A 177 -16.15 3.59 13.54
N GLU A 178 -16.46 2.38 13.07
CA GLU A 178 -15.59 1.20 13.22
C GLU A 178 -14.51 1.08 12.11
N ILE A 179 -14.22 2.17 11.39
CA ILE A 179 -13.19 2.21 10.35
C ILE A 179 -11.90 2.79 10.93
N ARG A 180 -10.78 2.11 10.70
CA ARG A 180 -9.43 2.57 11.08
C ARG A 180 -8.58 2.77 9.84
N VAL A 181 -7.90 3.90 9.76
CA VAL A 181 -7.08 4.30 8.61
C VAL A 181 -5.67 4.61 9.09
N ASN A 182 -4.72 3.81 8.68
CA ASN A 182 -3.32 3.97 9.07
C ASN A 182 -2.39 3.88 7.86
N CYS A 183 -1.16 4.33 8.00
CA CYS A 183 -0.14 4.11 6.99
C CYS A 183 1.12 3.49 7.56
N VAL A 184 1.87 2.82 6.69
CA VAL A 184 3.20 2.29 6.98
C VAL A 184 4.26 3.06 6.20
N THR A 185 5.45 3.25 6.80
CA THR A 185 6.59 3.95 6.18
C THR A 185 7.79 3.01 6.07
N PRO A 186 7.81 2.09 5.08
CA PRO A 186 8.95 1.22 4.86
C PRO A 186 10.20 2.00 4.45
N ALA A 187 11.36 1.58 4.94
CA ALA A 187 12.65 1.91 4.34
C ALA A 187 12.90 1.00 3.12
N ALA A 188 14.16 0.92 2.67
CA ALA A 188 14.51 0.02 1.59
C ALA A 188 14.26 -1.44 1.99
N VAL A 189 13.42 -2.12 1.19
CA VAL A 189 13.05 -3.53 1.34
C VAL A 189 13.66 -4.31 0.20
N ARG A 190 14.31 -5.42 0.50
CA ARG A 190 14.98 -6.24 -0.51
C ARG A 190 13.96 -6.84 -1.46
N THR A 191 14.03 -6.45 -2.72
CA THR A 191 13.24 -6.94 -3.83
C THR A 191 14.15 -7.29 -5.00
N ALA A 192 13.68 -7.97 -6.03
CA ALA A 192 14.46 -8.31 -7.21
C ALA A 192 15.12 -7.11 -7.93
N ILE A 193 14.65 -5.89 -7.67
CA ILE A 193 15.23 -4.67 -8.25
C ILE A 193 16.66 -4.39 -7.74
N PHE A 194 17.03 -4.95 -6.58
CA PHE A 194 18.38 -4.81 -6.01
C PHE A 194 19.45 -5.48 -6.86
N ASP A 195 19.11 -6.52 -7.62
CA ASP A 195 20.05 -7.23 -8.49
C ASP A 195 20.53 -6.35 -9.68
N GLN A 196 19.87 -5.20 -9.89
CA GLN A 196 20.20 -4.23 -10.93
C GLN A 196 20.92 -2.98 -10.38
N MET A 197 21.17 -2.91 -9.06
CA MET A 197 21.82 -1.77 -8.42
C MET A 197 23.33 -1.95 -8.29
N THR A 198 24.08 -0.84 -8.34
CA THR A 198 25.51 -0.87 -8.04
C THR A 198 25.75 -1.09 -6.54
N GLN A 199 26.86 -1.76 -6.19
CA GLN A 199 27.23 -2.00 -4.79
C GLN A 199 27.34 -0.68 -4.01
N ALA A 200 27.92 0.37 -4.60
CA ALA A 200 28.01 1.68 -3.97
C ALA A 200 26.65 2.29 -3.61
N HIS A 201 25.61 2.07 -4.44
CA HIS A 201 24.26 2.52 -4.15
C HIS A 201 23.62 1.70 -3.02
N ILE A 202 23.85 0.40 -3.01
CA ILE A 202 23.42 -0.50 -1.95
C ILE A 202 24.03 -0.09 -0.60
N ASP A 203 25.35 0.14 -0.57
CA ASP A 203 26.09 0.55 0.63
C ASP A 203 25.60 1.91 1.16
N PHE A 204 25.34 2.87 0.26
CA PHE A 204 24.75 4.15 0.62
C PHE A 204 23.36 4.02 1.27
N MET A 205 22.50 3.17 0.73
CA MET A 205 21.19 2.93 1.33
C MET A 205 21.30 2.24 2.69
N LEU A 206 22.19 1.26 2.81
CA LEU A 206 22.44 0.53 4.07
C LEU A 206 22.98 1.46 5.15
N SER A 207 23.88 2.39 4.81
CA SER A 207 24.45 3.33 5.78
C SER A 207 23.41 4.18 6.52
N LYS A 208 22.20 4.29 5.97
CA LYS A 208 21.08 5.04 6.56
C LYS A 208 20.19 4.18 7.47
N ILE A 209 20.39 2.87 7.52
CA ILE A 209 19.53 1.95 8.28
C ILE A 209 20.31 1.44 9.49
N PRO A 210 20.01 1.90 10.72
CA PRO A 210 20.76 1.52 11.93
C PRO A 210 20.87 0.02 12.21
N ILE A 211 19.86 -0.77 11.88
CA ILE A 211 19.90 -2.23 11.98
C ILE A 211 20.98 -2.87 11.06
N GLY A 212 21.48 -2.13 10.05
CA GLY A 212 22.55 -2.58 9.17
C GLY A 212 22.15 -3.59 8.09
N ARG A 213 20.86 -3.77 7.84
CA ARG A 213 20.33 -4.61 6.75
C ARG A 213 19.08 -4.01 6.15
N PHE A 214 18.74 -4.43 4.94
CA PHE A 214 17.43 -4.13 4.34
C PHE A 214 16.31 -4.87 5.06
N GLY A 215 15.11 -4.27 5.06
CA GLY A 215 13.90 -4.96 5.48
C GLY A 215 13.57 -6.12 4.53
N ALA A 216 12.95 -7.17 5.08
CA ALA A 216 12.33 -8.21 4.29
C ALA A 216 10.88 -7.85 3.97
N ILE A 217 10.36 -8.33 2.83
CA ILE A 217 8.94 -8.13 2.45
C ILE A 217 8.02 -8.64 3.56
N ASP A 218 8.34 -9.78 4.18
CA ASP A 218 7.55 -10.37 5.25
C ASP A 218 7.47 -9.50 6.52
N GLU A 219 8.49 -8.69 6.81
CA GLU A 219 8.49 -7.77 7.96
C GLU A 219 7.48 -6.64 7.74
N VAL A 220 7.45 -6.08 6.52
CA VAL A 220 6.46 -5.06 6.12
C VAL A 220 5.06 -5.66 6.06
N THR A 221 4.92 -6.85 5.47
CA THR A 221 3.67 -7.59 5.38
C THR A 221 3.07 -7.87 6.76
N SER A 222 3.92 -8.21 7.74
CA SER A 222 3.49 -8.47 9.12
C SER A 222 2.84 -7.25 9.77
N LEU A 223 3.43 -6.08 9.60
CA LEU A 223 2.88 -4.83 10.12
C LEU A 223 1.58 -4.45 9.38
N ILE A 224 1.54 -4.58 8.05
CA ILE A 224 0.33 -4.29 7.27
C ILE A 224 -0.82 -5.20 7.71
N CYS A 225 -0.59 -6.51 7.86
CA CYS A 225 -1.62 -7.45 8.31
C CYS A 225 -2.08 -7.19 9.77
N PHE A 226 -1.18 -6.75 10.66
CA PHE A 226 -1.60 -6.28 11.99
C PHE A 226 -2.54 -5.09 11.88
N LEU A 227 -2.18 -4.07 11.09
CA LEU A 227 -2.98 -2.85 10.91
C LEU A 227 -4.31 -3.11 10.17
N ALA A 228 -4.37 -4.15 9.35
CA ALA A 228 -5.58 -4.61 8.66
C ALA A 228 -6.49 -5.45 9.54
N SER A 229 -6.06 -5.85 10.73
CA SER A 229 -6.80 -6.73 11.64
C SER A 229 -7.62 -5.97 12.71
N GLU A 230 -8.39 -6.70 13.49
CA GLU A 230 -9.12 -6.18 14.65
C GLU A 230 -8.17 -5.75 15.79
N GLU A 231 -6.97 -6.31 15.84
CA GLU A 231 -5.95 -6.00 16.87
C GLU A 231 -5.55 -4.51 16.86
N ALA A 232 -5.64 -3.83 15.70
CA ALA A 232 -5.36 -2.40 15.55
C ALA A 232 -6.57 -1.50 15.84
N SER A 233 -7.52 -1.93 16.66
CA SER A 233 -8.82 -1.25 16.89
C SER A 233 -8.71 0.16 17.48
N PHE A 234 -7.64 0.44 18.23
CA PHE A 234 -7.44 1.76 18.88
C PHE A 234 -6.43 2.65 18.13
N SER A 235 -5.99 2.25 16.93
CA SER A 235 -5.03 3.01 16.13
C SER A 235 -5.68 3.53 14.85
N THR A 236 -5.80 4.85 14.70
CA THR A 236 -6.28 5.50 13.47
C THR A 236 -5.56 6.82 13.23
N GLY A 237 -5.32 7.16 11.97
CA GLY A 237 -4.54 8.33 11.56
C GLY A 237 -3.06 8.22 11.90
N ALA A 238 -2.57 7.05 12.27
CA ALA A 238 -1.21 6.83 12.72
C ALA A 238 -0.26 6.45 11.58
N VAL A 239 1.02 6.78 11.80
CA VAL A 239 2.12 6.48 10.88
C VAL A 239 3.03 5.47 11.54
N PHE A 240 3.01 4.25 11.04
CA PHE A 240 3.78 3.15 11.58
C PHE A 240 5.09 2.97 10.81
N ASP A 241 6.19 3.17 11.51
CA ASP A 241 7.51 3.03 10.93
C ASP A 241 7.94 1.56 10.81
N VAL A 242 8.54 1.21 9.69
CA VAL A 242 9.18 -0.09 9.45
C VAL A 242 10.49 0.12 8.69
N SER A 243 11.38 0.90 9.31
CA SER A 243 12.58 1.43 8.66
C SER A 243 13.91 0.93 9.24
N GLY A 244 13.87 0.02 10.22
CA GLY A 244 15.08 -0.46 10.88
C GLY A 244 15.80 0.62 11.72
N GLY A 245 15.02 1.55 12.29
CA GLY A 245 15.51 2.64 13.12
C GLY A 245 15.93 3.90 12.33
N ARG A 246 15.70 3.95 11.01
CA ARG A 246 16.06 5.11 10.18
C ARG A 246 15.23 6.34 10.53
N ALA A 247 13.95 6.20 10.80
CA ALA A 247 13.12 7.26 11.33
C ALA A 247 12.60 6.89 12.73
N THR A 248 12.50 7.90 13.60
CA THR A 248 12.12 7.75 15.02
C THR A 248 10.94 8.63 15.43
N TYR A 249 10.24 9.25 14.46
CA TYR A 249 9.11 10.16 14.72
C TYR A 249 7.93 9.86 13.80
#